data_643805539cd5ed15cea394b8c3f33a2f
#
_entry.id   643805539cd5ed15cea394b8c3f33a2f
#
_cell.length_a   1.000
_cell.length_b   1.000
_cell.length_c   1.000
_cell.angle_alpha   90.00
_cell.angle_beta   90.00
_cell.angle_gamma   90.00
#
_symmetry.space_group_name_H-M   'P 1'
#
loop_
_entity.id
_entity.type
_entity.pdbx_description
1 polymer ?
#
loop_
_entity_poly.entity_id
_entity_poly.type
_entity_poly.pdbx_seq_one_letter_code
_entity_poly.pdbx_strand_id
1 'polypeptide(L)'
;LKEQVGVKVSSMMVTKRDGTKEPVSLDKITNRVSVLSTGLSIDPIVVAQKAIPGLYNDITSTEIDNYLAETSAALTVEHPDYSNLAARIKSNALHKLTPGFVIATKNLFDDGLLHENYYNKVMQNAEAIESIIDYDRDYSFDYFALTTLIRAYLLKFENQTIERPQDLWMRVALTVSGKEF
;
A
#
# COMPACT_ATOMS: atom_id res chain seq x y z
N LEU A 1 30.37 -13.01 8.65
CA LEU A 1 28.90 -12.99 8.84
C LEU A 1 28.19 -12.19 7.73
N LYS A 2 28.69 -11.00 7.34
CA LYS A 2 28.11 -10.19 6.24
C LYS A 2 28.20 -10.88 4.88
N GLU A 3 29.30 -11.53 4.57
CA GLU A 3 29.49 -12.27 3.31
C GLU A 3 28.59 -13.51 3.21
N GLN A 4 28.42 -14.25 4.30
CA GLN A 4 27.56 -15.44 4.31
C GLN A 4 26.07 -15.09 4.15
N VAL A 5 25.61 -13.96 4.72
CA VAL A 5 24.23 -13.48 4.54
C VAL A 5 24.02 -13.02 3.10
N GLY A 6 24.96 -12.29 2.52
CA GLY A 6 24.89 -11.81 1.14
C GLY A 6 24.81 -12.96 0.12
N VAL A 7 25.60 -13.99 0.28
CA VAL A 7 25.59 -15.18 -0.61
C VAL A 7 24.25 -15.94 -0.49
N LYS A 8 23.70 -16.09 0.72
CA LYS A 8 22.43 -16.75 0.94
C LYS A 8 21.25 -16.02 0.28
N VAL A 9 21.24 -14.70 0.34
CA VAL A 9 20.16 -13.87 -0.23
C VAL A 9 20.22 -13.81 -1.75
N SER A 10 21.43 -13.76 -2.34
CA SER A 10 21.61 -13.70 -3.81
C SER A 10 21.13 -14.96 -4.55
N SER A 11 20.95 -16.08 -3.83
CA SER A 11 20.38 -17.31 -4.39
C SER A 11 18.87 -17.46 -4.23
N MET A 12 18.23 -16.54 -3.48
CA MET A 12 16.78 -16.58 -3.24
C MET A 12 16.04 -15.92 -4.40
N MET A 13 14.87 -16.46 -4.71
CA MET A 13 13.95 -15.92 -5.70
C MET A 13 12.81 -15.17 -5.03
N VAL A 14 12.33 -14.11 -5.66
CA VAL A 14 11.08 -13.41 -5.31
C VAL A 14 10.05 -13.64 -6.41
N THR A 15 8.83 -13.94 -6.00
CA THR A 15 7.68 -14.03 -6.91
C THR A 15 6.98 -12.67 -6.97
N LYS A 16 6.94 -12.08 -8.15
CA LYS A 16 6.24 -10.80 -8.40
C LYS A 16 4.72 -10.97 -8.46
N ARG A 17 3.99 -9.86 -8.43
CA ARG A 17 2.52 -9.84 -8.53
C ARG A 17 1.99 -10.43 -9.84
N ASP A 18 2.76 -10.33 -10.91
CA ASP A 18 2.45 -10.91 -12.23
C ASP A 18 2.82 -12.40 -12.35
N GLY A 19 3.30 -13.01 -11.26
CA GLY A 19 3.73 -14.40 -11.20
C GLY A 19 5.17 -14.65 -11.70
N THR A 20 5.86 -13.63 -12.23
CA THR A 20 7.26 -13.78 -12.66
C THR A 20 8.20 -13.91 -11.47
N LYS A 21 9.31 -14.62 -11.66
CA LYS A 21 10.33 -14.80 -10.64
C LYS A 21 11.62 -14.07 -11.02
N GLU A 22 12.21 -13.39 -10.04
CA GLU A 22 13.52 -12.78 -10.17
C GLU A 22 14.37 -13.01 -8.91
N PRO A 23 15.71 -12.91 -9.00
CA PRO A 23 16.55 -12.95 -7.80
C PRO A 23 16.20 -11.83 -6.83
N VAL A 24 16.22 -12.13 -5.53
CA VAL A 24 16.05 -11.12 -4.48
C VAL A 24 17.19 -10.09 -4.59
N SER A 25 16.86 -8.82 -4.72
CA SER A 25 17.81 -7.71 -4.76
C SER A 25 17.72 -6.90 -3.48
N LEU A 26 18.78 -6.96 -2.66
CA LEU A 26 18.89 -6.16 -1.44
C LEU A 26 18.91 -4.66 -1.76
N ASP A 27 19.55 -4.28 -2.86
CA ASP A 27 19.62 -2.89 -3.29
C ASP A 27 18.23 -2.34 -3.62
N LYS A 28 17.36 -3.15 -4.29
CA LYS A 28 15.98 -2.75 -4.56
C LYS A 28 15.19 -2.55 -3.26
N ILE A 29 15.36 -3.44 -2.29
CA ILE A 29 14.69 -3.36 -0.98
C ILE A 29 15.16 -2.10 -0.25
N THR A 30 16.47 -1.90 -0.12
CA THR A 30 17.07 -0.77 0.59
C THR A 30 16.68 0.56 -0.06
N ASN A 31 16.78 0.65 -1.39
CA ASN A 31 16.40 1.86 -2.13
C ASN A 31 14.92 2.21 -1.96
N ARG A 32 14.05 1.20 -1.98
CA ARG A 32 12.61 1.41 -1.77
C ARG A 32 12.31 1.97 -0.38
N VAL A 33 12.93 1.40 0.67
CA VAL A 33 12.76 1.88 2.04
C VAL A 33 13.32 3.31 2.16
N SER A 34 14.48 3.58 1.56
CA SER A 34 15.10 4.92 1.54
C SER A 34 14.21 5.98 0.89
N VAL A 35 13.63 5.67 -0.27
CA VAL A 35 12.70 6.60 -0.95
C VAL A 35 11.49 6.92 -0.08
N LEU A 36 10.87 5.89 0.53
CA LEU A 36 9.69 6.05 1.37
C LEU A 36 9.98 6.73 2.72
N SER A 37 11.25 6.75 3.17
CA SER A 37 11.69 7.44 4.38
C SER A 37 12.03 8.92 4.17
N THR A 38 11.92 9.43 2.95
CA THR A 38 12.25 10.82 2.64
C THR A 38 11.50 11.78 3.58
N GLY A 39 12.24 12.69 4.24
CA GLY A 39 11.70 13.65 5.19
C GLY A 39 11.39 13.09 6.59
N LEU A 40 11.72 11.83 6.87
CA LEU A 40 11.65 11.24 8.21
C LEU A 40 13.03 11.32 8.90
N SER A 41 13.02 11.44 10.23
CA SER A 41 14.24 11.56 11.07
C SER A 41 14.75 10.18 11.53
N ILE A 42 14.88 9.22 10.60
CA ILE A 42 15.27 7.84 10.89
C ILE A 42 16.27 7.33 9.84
N ASP A 43 17.00 6.27 10.19
CA ASP A 43 17.87 5.57 9.25
C ASP A 43 17.12 4.41 8.57
N PRO A 44 16.80 4.51 7.27
CA PRO A 44 16.09 3.47 6.53
C PRO A 44 16.90 2.16 6.41
N ILE A 45 18.23 2.22 6.51
CA ILE A 45 19.11 1.06 6.40
C ILE A 45 18.86 0.08 7.55
N VAL A 46 18.53 0.58 8.73
CA VAL A 46 18.20 -0.24 9.92
C VAL A 46 17.02 -1.16 9.64
N VAL A 47 15.99 -0.65 8.97
CA VAL A 47 14.80 -1.47 8.60
C VAL A 47 15.20 -2.57 7.62
N ALA A 48 15.93 -2.22 6.56
CA ALA A 48 16.38 -3.20 5.58
C ALA A 48 17.26 -4.29 6.23
N GLN A 49 18.21 -3.90 7.09
CA GLN A 49 19.09 -4.83 7.80
C GLN A 49 18.31 -5.78 8.72
N LYS A 50 17.30 -5.28 9.44
CA LYS A 50 16.46 -6.10 10.33
C LYS A 50 15.51 -7.02 9.56
N ALA A 51 15.09 -6.63 8.34
CA ALA A 51 14.19 -7.43 7.53
C ALA A 51 14.90 -8.54 6.72
N ILE A 52 16.15 -8.34 6.30
CA ILE A 52 16.90 -9.31 5.47
C ILE A 52 16.90 -10.74 6.07
N PRO A 53 17.15 -10.96 7.38
CA PRO A 53 17.18 -12.31 7.95
C PRO A 53 15.85 -13.09 7.86
N GLY A 54 14.73 -12.39 7.69
CA GLY A 54 13.40 -13.00 7.55
C GLY A 54 13.00 -13.36 6.13
N LEU A 55 13.84 -13.04 5.14
CA LEU A 55 13.58 -13.40 3.74
C LEU A 55 13.83 -14.88 3.52
N TYR A 56 12.99 -15.50 2.67
CA TYR A 56 13.10 -16.92 2.28
C TYR A 56 12.91 -17.08 0.78
N ASN A 57 13.26 -18.24 0.25
CA ASN A 57 13.13 -18.51 -1.19
C ASN A 57 11.66 -18.53 -1.63
N ASP A 58 11.38 -18.00 -2.81
CA ASP A 58 10.04 -17.85 -3.39
C ASP A 58 9.07 -16.93 -2.62
N ILE A 59 9.60 -16.09 -1.70
CA ILE A 59 8.81 -15.05 -1.04
C ILE A 59 8.15 -14.15 -2.08
N THR A 60 6.88 -13.77 -1.86
CA THR A 60 6.20 -12.85 -2.76
C THR A 60 6.60 -11.40 -2.48
N SER A 61 6.52 -10.53 -3.49
CA SER A 61 6.76 -9.10 -3.31
C SER A 61 5.77 -8.44 -2.33
N THR A 62 4.56 -9.01 -2.21
CA THR A 62 3.56 -8.56 -1.22
C THR A 62 3.96 -8.93 0.20
N GLU A 63 4.49 -10.14 0.41
CA GLU A 63 5.01 -10.56 1.72
C GLU A 63 6.22 -9.73 2.13
N ILE A 64 7.13 -9.41 1.19
CA ILE A 64 8.25 -8.51 1.47
C ILE A 64 7.73 -7.14 1.93
N ASP A 65 6.74 -6.58 1.23
CA ASP A 65 6.14 -5.29 1.61
C ASP A 65 5.52 -5.32 3.01
N ASN A 66 4.76 -6.37 3.33
CA ASN A 66 4.18 -6.54 4.66
C ASN A 66 5.26 -6.70 5.74
N TYR A 67 6.26 -7.52 5.47
CA TYR A 67 7.35 -7.76 6.42
C TYR A 67 8.19 -6.50 6.68
N LEU A 68 8.47 -5.70 5.66
CA LEU A 68 9.13 -4.40 5.82
C LEU A 68 8.29 -3.42 6.64
N ALA A 69 6.97 -3.38 6.41
CA ALA A 69 6.06 -2.53 7.17
C ALA A 69 5.99 -2.95 8.64
N GLU A 70 5.88 -4.26 8.93
CA GLU A 70 5.86 -4.81 10.29
C GLU A 70 7.19 -4.59 11.02
N THR A 71 8.32 -4.78 10.33
CA THR A 71 9.66 -4.50 10.86
C THR A 71 9.80 -3.03 11.21
N SER A 72 9.34 -2.12 10.34
CA SER A 72 9.33 -0.68 10.64
C SER A 72 8.42 -0.37 11.82
N ALA A 73 7.22 -0.92 11.88
CA ALA A 73 6.29 -0.70 12.98
C ALA A 73 6.85 -1.16 14.33
N ALA A 74 7.59 -2.27 14.38
CA ALA A 74 8.25 -2.75 15.57
C ALA A 74 9.33 -1.79 16.10
N LEU A 75 9.91 -0.97 15.23
CA LEU A 75 10.91 0.04 15.58
C LEU A 75 10.31 1.35 16.11
N THR A 76 8.99 1.48 16.18
CA THR A 76 8.31 2.69 16.69
C THR A 76 8.73 3.00 18.13
N VAL A 77 9.15 2.00 18.90
CA VAL A 77 9.69 2.19 20.25
C VAL A 77 11.03 2.92 20.27
N GLU A 78 11.79 2.89 19.16
CA GLU A 78 13.06 3.59 19.02
C GLU A 78 12.83 5.03 18.53
N HIS A 79 11.94 5.23 17.56
CA HIS A 79 11.55 6.55 17.04
C HIS A 79 10.16 6.52 16.40
N PRO A 80 9.27 7.52 16.65
CA PRO A 80 7.90 7.54 16.12
C PRO A 80 7.83 7.55 14.59
N ASP A 81 8.81 8.11 13.89
CA ASP A 81 8.85 8.13 12.42
C ASP A 81 8.94 6.74 11.79
N TYR A 82 9.33 5.70 12.54
CA TYR A 82 9.22 4.33 12.02
C TYR A 82 7.77 3.89 11.82
N SER A 83 6.83 4.42 12.61
CA SER A 83 5.39 4.22 12.36
C SER A 83 4.95 4.87 11.04
N ASN A 84 5.43 6.08 10.77
CA ASN A 84 5.16 6.79 9.52
C ASN A 84 5.77 6.04 8.32
N LEU A 85 7.00 5.54 8.44
CA LEU A 85 7.61 4.70 7.39
C LEU A 85 6.82 3.42 7.16
N ALA A 86 6.40 2.73 8.21
CA ALA A 86 5.58 1.52 8.11
C ALA A 86 4.27 1.79 7.36
N ALA A 87 3.59 2.90 7.66
CA ALA A 87 2.40 3.33 6.96
C ALA A 87 2.68 3.63 5.48
N ARG A 88 3.75 4.33 5.17
CA ARG A 88 4.14 4.65 3.78
C ARG A 88 4.44 3.40 2.95
N ILE A 89 5.13 2.41 3.53
CA ILE A 89 5.37 1.12 2.87
C ILE A 89 4.03 0.43 2.57
N LYS A 90 3.12 0.41 3.54
CA LYS A 90 1.80 -0.23 3.40
C LYS A 90 0.89 0.50 2.42
N SER A 91 0.86 1.85 2.42
CA SER A 91 0.15 2.66 1.43
C SER A 91 0.68 2.39 0.01
N ASN A 92 2.00 2.38 -0.16
CA ASN A 92 2.63 2.09 -1.45
C ASN A 92 2.29 0.68 -1.96
N ALA A 93 2.23 -0.32 -1.06
CA ALA A 93 1.79 -1.67 -1.41
C ALA A 93 0.31 -1.70 -1.81
N LEU A 94 -0.55 -1.01 -1.07
CA LEU A 94 -1.98 -0.89 -1.35
C LEU A 94 -2.24 -0.24 -2.72
N HIS A 95 -1.56 0.88 -3.03
CA HIS A 95 -1.69 1.57 -4.32
C HIS A 95 -1.29 0.70 -5.53
N LYS A 96 -0.39 -0.26 -5.34
CA LYS A 96 -0.01 -1.23 -6.39
C LYS A 96 -1.05 -2.35 -6.59
N LEU A 97 -1.89 -2.58 -5.59
CA LEU A 97 -2.91 -3.63 -5.61
C LEU A 97 -4.29 -3.11 -5.99
N THR A 98 -4.52 -1.82 -5.82
CA THR A 98 -5.82 -1.19 -6.02
C THR A 98 -5.81 -0.27 -7.24
N PRO A 99 -6.85 -0.27 -8.07
CA PRO A 99 -7.04 0.74 -9.11
C PRO A 99 -7.38 2.10 -8.48
N GLY A 100 -7.44 3.17 -9.28
CA GLY A 100 -7.99 4.46 -8.84
C GLY A 100 -9.51 4.41 -8.72
N PHE A 101 -10.10 5.45 -8.08
CA PHE A 101 -11.51 5.52 -7.69
C PHE A 101 -12.50 5.21 -8.82
N VAL A 102 -12.33 5.85 -9.99
CA VAL A 102 -13.24 5.68 -11.12
C VAL A 102 -13.21 4.25 -11.67
N ILE A 103 -12.00 3.67 -11.79
CA ILE A 103 -11.83 2.29 -12.27
C ILE A 103 -12.41 1.30 -11.25
N ALA A 104 -12.14 1.51 -9.95
CA ALA A 104 -12.71 0.69 -8.89
C ALA A 104 -14.26 0.72 -8.91
N THR A 105 -14.84 1.92 -9.07
CA THR A 105 -16.30 2.09 -9.18
C THR A 105 -16.86 1.33 -10.38
N LYS A 106 -16.18 1.40 -11.54
CA LYS A 106 -16.60 0.66 -12.73
C LYS A 106 -16.60 -0.86 -12.50
N ASN A 107 -15.49 -1.39 -11.95
CA ASN A 107 -15.38 -2.82 -11.67
C ASN A 107 -16.47 -3.29 -10.71
N LEU A 108 -16.73 -2.54 -9.64
CA LEU A 108 -17.79 -2.87 -8.68
C LEU A 108 -19.19 -2.83 -9.30
N PHE A 109 -19.43 -1.94 -10.27
CA PHE A 109 -20.69 -1.89 -10.99
C PHE A 109 -20.85 -3.08 -11.93
N ASP A 110 -19.81 -3.42 -12.68
CA ASP A 110 -19.79 -4.57 -13.59
C ASP A 110 -20.02 -5.89 -12.82
N ASP A 111 -19.55 -5.97 -11.57
CA ASP A 111 -19.79 -7.10 -10.64
C ASP A 111 -21.18 -7.05 -9.96
N GLY A 112 -22.02 -6.06 -10.27
CA GLY A 112 -23.37 -5.93 -9.72
C GLY A 112 -23.43 -5.47 -8.25
N LEU A 113 -22.36 -4.89 -7.73
CA LEU A 113 -22.22 -4.47 -6.32
C LEU A 113 -22.62 -3.01 -6.07
N LEU A 114 -22.82 -2.22 -7.14
CA LEU A 114 -23.21 -0.83 -7.04
C LEU A 114 -24.54 -0.55 -7.75
N HIS A 115 -25.31 0.35 -7.16
CA HIS A 115 -26.55 0.82 -7.78
C HIS A 115 -26.24 1.73 -8.98
N GLU A 116 -27.01 1.59 -10.05
CA GLU A 116 -26.85 2.32 -11.32
C GLU A 116 -26.79 3.84 -11.13
N ASN A 117 -27.62 4.41 -10.27
CA ASN A 117 -27.63 5.85 -10.02
C ASN A 117 -26.28 6.36 -9.45
N TYR A 118 -25.67 5.59 -8.55
CA TYR A 118 -24.35 5.94 -8.01
C TYR A 118 -23.27 5.84 -9.08
N TYR A 119 -23.28 4.75 -9.85
CA TYR A 119 -22.35 4.55 -10.96
C TYR A 119 -22.45 5.71 -11.98
N ASN A 120 -23.67 6.03 -12.44
CA ASN A 120 -23.90 7.11 -13.40
C ASN A 120 -23.41 8.46 -12.85
N LYS A 121 -23.67 8.76 -11.56
CA LYS A 121 -23.18 9.98 -10.91
C LYS A 121 -21.66 10.07 -10.94
N VAL A 122 -20.94 8.98 -10.64
CA VAL A 122 -19.47 8.95 -10.68
C VAL A 122 -18.97 9.09 -12.11
N MET A 123 -19.52 8.35 -13.07
CA MET A 123 -19.04 8.37 -14.46
C MET A 123 -19.27 9.73 -15.15
N GLN A 124 -20.38 10.39 -14.87
CA GLN A 124 -20.67 11.74 -15.40
C GLN A 124 -19.70 12.81 -14.86
N ASN A 125 -19.12 12.59 -13.68
CA ASN A 125 -18.21 13.54 -13.02
C ASN A 125 -16.78 12.97 -12.87
N ALA A 126 -16.41 11.94 -13.62
CA ALA A 126 -15.16 11.19 -13.43
C ALA A 126 -13.92 12.09 -13.45
N GLU A 127 -13.80 12.98 -14.44
CA GLU A 127 -12.66 13.88 -14.57
C GLU A 127 -12.55 14.86 -13.38
N ALA A 128 -13.67 15.43 -12.95
CA ALA A 128 -13.71 16.32 -11.80
C ALA A 128 -13.34 15.58 -10.50
N ILE A 129 -13.85 14.37 -10.31
CA ILE A 129 -13.56 13.54 -9.15
C ILE A 129 -12.07 13.17 -9.10
N GLU A 130 -11.50 12.68 -10.21
CA GLU A 130 -10.08 12.32 -10.28
C GLU A 130 -9.16 13.53 -10.05
N SER A 131 -9.56 14.73 -10.48
CA SER A 131 -8.80 15.95 -10.26
C SER A 131 -8.75 16.41 -8.78
N ILE A 132 -9.73 16.00 -7.98
CA ILE A 132 -9.83 16.35 -6.55
C ILE A 132 -9.11 15.35 -5.66
N ILE A 133 -9.05 14.06 -6.07
CA ILE A 133 -8.43 13.01 -5.27
C ILE A 133 -6.92 13.18 -5.28
N ASP A 134 -6.36 13.43 -4.11
CA ASP A 134 -4.91 13.54 -3.89
C ASP A 134 -4.42 12.31 -3.12
N TYR A 135 -3.92 11.31 -3.86
CA TYR A 135 -3.43 10.06 -3.28
C TYR A 135 -2.14 10.20 -2.46
N ASP A 136 -1.41 11.31 -2.57
CA ASP A 136 -0.22 11.56 -1.74
C ASP A 136 -0.60 11.73 -0.26
N ARG A 137 -1.83 12.13 0.02
CA ARG A 137 -2.37 12.18 1.39
C ARG A 137 -2.42 10.82 2.08
N ASP A 138 -2.48 9.72 1.34
CA ASP A 138 -2.43 8.37 1.92
C ASP A 138 -1.09 8.08 2.61
N TYR A 139 -0.03 8.82 2.27
CA TYR A 139 1.29 8.70 2.91
C TYR A 139 1.43 9.51 4.20
N SER A 140 0.41 10.26 4.62
CA SER A 140 0.41 11.07 5.85
C SER A 140 -0.11 10.33 7.09
N PHE A 141 -0.67 9.14 6.93
CA PHE A 141 -1.13 8.31 8.05
C PHE A 141 0.04 7.71 8.82
N ASP A 142 -0.19 7.45 10.13
CA ASP A 142 0.62 6.51 10.89
C ASP A 142 0.18 5.06 10.63
N TYR A 143 0.98 4.10 11.13
CA TYR A 143 0.72 2.67 10.89
C TYR A 143 -0.58 2.19 11.51
N PHE A 144 -0.94 2.68 12.71
CA PHE A 144 -2.16 2.30 13.42
C PHE A 144 -3.40 2.80 12.68
N ALA A 145 -3.42 4.07 12.27
CA ALA A 145 -4.52 4.67 11.53
C ALA A 145 -4.74 3.95 10.20
N LEU A 146 -3.68 3.76 9.40
CA LEU A 146 -3.78 3.10 8.10
C LEU A 146 -4.23 1.64 8.23
N THR A 147 -3.68 0.87 9.15
CA THR A 147 -4.08 -0.53 9.35
C THR A 147 -5.51 -0.66 9.82
N THR A 148 -5.99 0.29 10.62
CA THR A 148 -7.40 0.35 11.06
C THR A 148 -8.31 0.63 9.87
N LEU A 149 -7.98 1.59 9.00
CA LEU A 149 -8.72 1.86 7.77
C LEU A 149 -8.80 0.61 6.89
N ILE A 150 -7.66 -0.02 6.60
CA ILE A 150 -7.59 -1.22 5.75
C ILE A 150 -8.42 -2.37 6.33
N ARG A 151 -8.37 -2.57 7.65
CA ARG A 151 -9.06 -3.68 8.30
C ARG A 151 -10.56 -3.49 8.37
N ALA A 152 -11.03 -2.28 8.71
CA ALA A 152 -12.39 -2.04 9.17
C ALA A 152 -13.24 -1.17 8.22
N TYR A 153 -12.64 -0.34 7.38
CA TYR A 153 -13.38 0.70 6.66
C TYR A 153 -13.27 0.63 5.14
N LEU A 154 -12.09 0.25 4.59
CA LEU A 154 -11.91 0.16 3.16
C LEU A 154 -12.73 -1.00 2.58
N LEU A 155 -13.34 -0.78 1.43
CA LEU A 155 -14.09 -1.80 0.71
C LEU A 155 -13.20 -2.98 0.34
N LYS A 156 -13.79 -4.17 0.47
CA LYS A 156 -13.18 -5.44 0.09
C LYS A 156 -14.10 -6.18 -0.84
N PHE A 157 -13.50 -6.82 -1.84
CA PHE A 157 -14.15 -7.77 -2.71
C PHE A 157 -13.33 -9.07 -2.70
N GLU A 158 -13.99 -10.22 -2.52
CA GLU A 158 -13.33 -11.54 -2.37
C GLU A 158 -12.15 -11.53 -1.36
N ASN A 159 -12.34 -10.90 -0.21
CA ASN A 159 -11.34 -10.68 0.83
C ASN A 159 -10.12 -9.82 0.44
N GLN A 160 -10.11 -9.23 -0.75
CA GLN A 160 -9.06 -8.30 -1.16
C GLN A 160 -9.54 -6.85 -1.00
N THR A 161 -8.67 -6.00 -0.44
CA THR A 161 -8.95 -4.57 -0.36
C THR A 161 -8.86 -3.98 -1.77
N ILE A 162 -9.93 -3.30 -2.18
CA ILE A 162 -10.07 -2.72 -3.53
C ILE A 162 -10.14 -1.19 -3.51
N GLU A 163 -10.10 -0.59 -2.35
CA GLU A 163 -10.26 0.83 -2.10
C GLU A 163 -9.03 1.39 -1.40
N ARG A 164 -8.68 2.65 -1.70
CA ARG A 164 -7.63 3.42 -1.02
C ARG A 164 -8.27 4.35 0.02
N PRO A 165 -7.53 4.88 1.01
CA PRO A 165 -8.08 5.82 1.98
C PRO A 165 -8.76 7.04 1.35
N GLN A 166 -8.17 7.66 0.33
CA GLN A 166 -8.79 8.81 -0.33
C GLN A 166 -10.06 8.43 -1.11
N ASP A 167 -10.13 7.22 -1.65
CA ASP A 167 -11.34 6.68 -2.30
C ASP A 167 -12.49 6.53 -1.31
N LEU A 168 -12.19 6.05 -0.07
CA LEU A 168 -13.17 5.98 1.01
C LEU A 168 -13.80 7.35 1.28
N TRP A 169 -12.99 8.39 1.41
CA TRP A 169 -13.50 9.75 1.67
C TRP A 169 -14.36 10.25 0.52
N MET A 170 -13.94 10.02 -0.72
CA MET A 170 -14.71 10.40 -1.90
C MET A 170 -16.04 9.63 -1.97
N ARG A 171 -16.02 8.32 -1.76
CA ARG A 171 -17.23 7.50 -1.74
C ARG A 171 -18.24 7.98 -0.70
N VAL A 172 -17.78 8.26 0.51
CA VAL A 172 -18.64 8.77 1.59
C VAL A 172 -19.21 10.14 1.22
N ALA A 173 -18.38 11.05 0.74
CA ALA A 173 -18.81 12.39 0.32
C ALA A 173 -19.90 12.33 -0.76
N LEU A 174 -19.70 11.52 -1.80
CA LEU A 174 -20.65 11.34 -2.90
C LEU A 174 -21.98 10.69 -2.45
N THR A 175 -21.91 9.83 -1.42
CA THR A 175 -23.11 9.15 -0.89
C THR A 175 -23.94 10.09 0.00
N VAL A 176 -23.25 10.88 0.86
CA VAL A 176 -23.93 11.72 1.87
C VAL A 176 -24.38 13.06 1.29
N SER A 177 -23.68 13.61 0.30
CA SER A 177 -23.96 14.95 -0.22
C SER A 177 -25.37 15.08 -0.82
N GLY A 178 -25.97 14.01 -1.31
CA GLY A 178 -27.35 14.00 -1.85
C GLY A 178 -27.61 14.98 -3.00
N LYS A 179 -26.65 15.87 -3.27
CA LYS A 179 -26.75 16.92 -4.28
C LYS A 179 -26.13 16.45 -5.59
N GLU A 180 -26.72 16.90 -6.68
CA GLU A 180 -26.07 16.91 -7.98
C GLU A 180 -24.86 17.86 -7.90
N PHE A 181 -23.73 17.47 -8.48
CA PHE A 181 -22.56 18.32 -8.63
C PHE A 181 -22.81 19.36 -9.71
#